data_652479cbbaf3a2fe143d000eb3cd2242
#
_entry.id   652479cbbaf3a2fe143d000eb3cd2242
#
_cell.length_a   1.000
_cell.length_b   1.000
_cell.length_c   1.000
_cell.angle_alpha   90.00
_cell.angle_beta   90.00
_cell.angle_gamma   90.00
#
_symmetry.space_group_name_H-M   'P 1'
#
loop_
_entity.id
_entity.type
_entity.pdbx_description
1 polymer ?
#
loop_
_entity_poly.entity_id
_entity_poly.type
_entity_poly.pdbx_seq_one_letter_code
_entity_poly.pdbx_strand_id
1 'polypeptide(L)'
;MKQNCKRIFSLLLCAALVCTLFAGCGGRNKQLDIIYPITGNITSFDPQVAATQDEYLIAENCYEGLVRVEDDGTVKPAVAADWTVSTDQKTYTFHLRQGLKWHLTDAVTERMGKNWDPDITAHDFVFALQRAVSPQTACPLYPALSGIAGAQQVYTKQKSASALQVKATDDYTLVITLRTPDAGFFSTLSGAAAMPCNKEFFTATKGRYGLGTEYSLFNGQFYVKNQLDTSYTLNKNEEYKGANPTKVDNITLNIKDENSKVPEKLESGYYDAAFLTGSEYGALKKKDDLTAIPYANTTWAFLLNTNQGSLSNEKMRRAICLSLSPADTKNSKYLQASTGITPPSTTVDGGTVTTAKSNLVPARDAARAQTLWKAGLEETGLTTVALTVITTPEMDAYAKALVQGVQSSLGTVTTYGNGTGIAFSLKIETMTKAEMESQMAAGTYDIALYPMEAASQSPVTFLSDLLSTNYMKLQSDKIKRALTVAKNATAGTATAACRACEQALIQTGAVLPVFYESAYYVMAGGVSGVQFHPGSGRVSFVEAVRA
;
A
#
# COMPACT_ATOMS: atom_id res chain seq x y z
N MET A 1 -12.10 -66.95 49.27
CA MET A 1 -10.87 -66.41 48.62
C MET A 1 -10.98 -66.24 47.11
N LYS A 2 -11.67 -67.11 46.34
CA LYS A 2 -11.75 -66.96 44.85
C LYS A 2 -12.60 -65.78 44.33
N GLN A 3 -13.53 -65.26 45.10
CA GLN A 3 -14.42 -64.16 44.67
C GLN A 3 -13.77 -62.77 44.84
N ASN A 4 -12.90 -62.58 45.82
CA ASN A 4 -12.20 -61.34 46.06
C ASN A 4 -11.04 -61.13 45.07
N CYS A 5 -10.40 -62.20 44.59
CA CYS A 5 -9.38 -62.08 43.51
C CYS A 5 -9.96 -61.61 42.17
N LYS A 6 -11.18 -62.05 41.81
CA LYS A 6 -11.84 -61.61 40.58
C LYS A 6 -12.23 -60.12 40.62
N ARG A 7 -12.65 -59.57 41.78
CA ARG A 7 -12.97 -58.16 41.97
C ARG A 7 -11.72 -57.27 41.93
N ILE A 8 -10.59 -57.74 42.52
CA ILE A 8 -9.32 -57.02 42.50
C ILE A 8 -8.75 -57.01 41.09
N PHE A 9 -8.86 -58.10 40.33
CA PHE A 9 -8.40 -58.17 38.94
C PHE A 9 -9.24 -57.32 37.99
N SER A 10 -10.59 -57.23 38.23
CA SER A 10 -11.49 -56.36 37.49
C SER A 10 -11.22 -54.87 37.77
N LEU A 11 -10.93 -54.51 39.03
CA LEU A 11 -10.57 -53.14 39.42
C LEU A 11 -9.19 -52.72 38.87
N LEU A 12 -8.20 -53.60 38.82
CA LEU A 12 -6.90 -53.35 38.20
C LEU A 12 -6.99 -53.22 36.67
N LEU A 13 -7.89 -54.00 36.03
CA LEU A 13 -8.12 -53.90 34.58
C LEU A 13 -8.84 -52.59 34.21
N CYS A 14 -9.82 -52.13 35.03
CA CYS A 14 -10.46 -50.85 34.86
C CYS A 14 -9.50 -49.68 35.12
N ALA A 15 -8.62 -49.75 36.12
CA ALA A 15 -7.61 -48.75 36.39
C ALA A 15 -6.55 -48.66 35.24
N ALA A 16 -6.15 -49.81 34.66
CA ALA A 16 -5.26 -49.84 33.51
C ALA A 16 -5.93 -49.25 32.23
N LEU A 17 -7.26 -49.50 32.02
CA LEU A 17 -7.99 -48.88 30.91
C LEU A 17 -8.18 -47.37 31.10
N VAL A 18 -8.35 -46.89 32.31
CA VAL A 18 -8.45 -45.44 32.60
C VAL A 18 -7.09 -44.77 32.46
N CYS A 19 -5.99 -45.42 32.83
CA CYS A 19 -4.63 -44.90 32.61
C CYS A 19 -4.26 -44.85 31.12
N THR A 20 -4.80 -45.75 30.27
CA THR A 20 -4.54 -45.70 28.81
C THR A 20 -5.38 -44.59 28.12
N LEU A 21 -6.47 -44.15 28.74
CA LEU A 21 -7.24 -42.98 28.23
C LEU A 21 -6.57 -41.63 28.56
N PHE A 22 -5.69 -41.57 29.58
CA PHE A 22 -4.90 -40.39 29.90
C PHE A 22 -3.49 -40.36 29.26
N ALA A 23 -3.01 -41.45 28.71
CA ALA A 23 -1.75 -41.50 27.97
C ALA A 23 -1.89 -41.16 26.48
N GLY A 24 -3.10 -40.83 26.02
CA GLY A 24 -3.40 -40.42 24.66
C GLY A 24 -3.34 -38.88 24.39
N CYS A 25 -2.89 -38.10 25.35
CA CYS A 25 -2.45 -36.73 25.11
C CYS A 25 -0.96 -36.68 24.76
N GLY A 26 -0.54 -37.43 23.74
CA GLY A 26 0.60 -37.06 22.93
C GLY A 26 0.23 -35.75 22.26
N GLY A 27 1.00 -34.70 22.55
CA GLY A 27 0.78 -33.38 21.98
C GLY A 27 0.68 -33.48 20.45
N ARG A 28 -0.54 -33.49 19.92
CA ARG A 28 -0.77 -32.97 18.59
C ARG A 28 -0.25 -31.55 18.65
N ASN A 29 0.84 -31.25 17.93
CA ASN A 29 1.16 -29.89 17.63
C ASN A 29 -0.16 -29.27 17.14
N LYS A 30 -0.74 -28.35 17.93
CA LYS A 30 -1.94 -27.66 17.50
C LYS A 30 -1.54 -26.95 16.20
N GLN A 31 -2.19 -27.34 15.11
CA GLN A 31 -2.03 -26.68 13.82
C GLN A 31 -2.28 -25.19 14.03
N LEU A 32 -1.34 -24.37 13.57
CA LEU A 32 -1.47 -22.92 13.66
C LEU A 32 -2.03 -22.40 12.33
N ASP A 33 -3.32 -22.11 12.33
CA ASP A 33 -4.02 -21.52 11.20
C ASP A 33 -4.27 -20.03 11.47
N ILE A 34 -4.09 -19.22 10.45
CA ILE A 34 -4.36 -17.78 10.46
C ILE A 34 -5.54 -17.49 9.53
N ILE A 35 -6.49 -16.70 9.98
CA ILE A 35 -7.61 -16.22 9.17
C ILE A 35 -7.54 -14.69 9.06
N TYR A 36 -7.48 -14.20 7.83
CA TYR A 36 -7.30 -12.78 7.54
C TYR A 36 -8.31 -12.31 6.48
N PRO A 37 -8.98 -11.15 6.66
CA PRO A 37 -9.88 -10.58 5.65
C PRO A 37 -9.10 -9.79 4.60
N ILE A 38 -9.42 -10.02 3.32
CA ILE A 38 -8.90 -9.26 2.18
C ILE A 38 -10.03 -8.45 1.51
N THR A 39 -9.66 -7.45 0.72
CA THR A 39 -10.63 -6.48 0.19
C THR A 39 -11.32 -6.94 -1.08
N GLY A 40 -10.71 -7.83 -1.86
CA GLY A 40 -11.28 -8.26 -3.12
C GLY A 40 -10.60 -9.47 -3.74
N ASN A 41 -10.97 -9.77 -4.96
CA ASN A 41 -10.36 -10.85 -5.72
C ASN A 41 -8.92 -10.50 -6.09
N ILE A 42 -8.03 -11.46 -5.88
CA ILE A 42 -6.65 -11.38 -6.34
C ILE A 42 -6.65 -11.74 -7.82
N THR A 43 -6.25 -10.80 -8.68
CA THR A 43 -6.31 -10.96 -10.13
C THR A 43 -5.07 -11.67 -10.67
N SER A 44 -3.95 -11.59 -9.95
CA SER A 44 -2.70 -12.23 -10.33
C SER A 44 -1.85 -12.59 -9.10
N PHE A 45 -1.19 -13.73 -9.18
CA PHE A 45 -0.13 -14.14 -8.25
C PHE A 45 1.28 -13.78 -8.77
N ASP A 46 1.38 -13.10 -9.90
CA ASP A 46 2.65 -12.63 -10.47
C ASP A 46 3.15 -11.38 -9.73
N PRO A 47 4.26 -11.43 -8.97
CA PRO A 47 4.74 -10.31 -8.19
C PRO A 47 5.09 -9.06 -9.02
N GLN A 48 5.49 -9.24 -10.29
CA GLN A 48 5.88 -8.12 -11.16
C GLN A 48 4.69 -7.30 -11.68
N VAL A 49 3.46 -7.82 -11.58
CA VAL A 49 2.25 -7.10 -11.99
C VAL A 49 1.32 -6.79 -10.81
N ALA A 50 1.70 -7.18 -9.59
CA ALA A 50 0.94 -6.88 -8.38
C ALA A 50 0.69 -5.36 -8.25
N ALA A 51 -0.58 -4.97 -8.05
CA ALA A 51 -1.02 -3.58 -8.01
C ALA A 51 -1.86 -3.25 -6.76
N THR A 52 -2.37 -4.26 -6.05
CA THR A 52 -3.22 -4.12 -4.88
C THR A 52 -2.54 -4.62 -3.61
N GLN A 53 -3.00 -4.18 -2.45
CA GLN A 53 -2.47 -4.64 -1.17
C GLN A 53 -2.67 -6.16 -0.98
N ASP A 54 -3.78 -6.71 -1.48
CA ASP A 54 -4.07 -8.14 -1.40
C ASP A 54 -3.11 -8.96 -2.29
N GLU A 55 -2.72 -8.42 -3.46
CA GLU A 55 -1.69 -9.03 -4.33
C GLU A 55 -0.29 -8.91 -3.71
N TYR A 56 0.04 -7.79 -3.05
CA TYR A 56 1.29 -7.64 -2.30
C TYR A 56 1.35 -8.60 -1.10
N LEU A 57 0.22 -8.90 -0.45
CA LEU A 57 0.13 -9.88 0.62
C LEU A 57 0.50 -11.28 0.13
N ILE A 58 0.06 -11.69 -1.07
CA ILE A 58 0.50 -12.94 -1.71
C ILE A 58 2.00 -12.91 -1.98
N ALA A 59 2.50 -11.82 -2.57
CA ALA A 59 3.94 -11.69 -2.86
C ALA A 59 4.80 -11.79 -1.59
N GLU A 60 4.35 -11.17 -0.48
CA GLU A 60 5.07 -11.16 0.80
C GLU A 60 5.15 -12.54 1.47
N ASN A 61 4.10 -13.37 1.34
CA ASN A 61 4.02 -14.65 2.05
C ASN A 61 4.41 -15.85 1.18
N CYS A 62 4.20 -15.77 -0.14
CA CYS A 62 4.44 -16.89 -1.05
C CYS A 62 5.75 -16.79 -1.83
N TYR A 63 6.44 -15.65 -1.77
CA TYR A 63 7.74 -15.47 -2.39
C TYR A 63 8.80 -15.05 -1.36
N GLU A 64 10.04 -15.32 -1.68
CA GLU A 64 11.19 -14.82 -0.94
C GLU A 64 12.16 -14.13 -1.90
N GLY A 65 12.47 -12.85 -1.59
CA GLY A 65 13.39 -12.01 -2.36
C GLY A 65 14.86 -12.24 -1.98
N LEU A 66 15.74 -11.36 -2.45
CA LEU A 66 17.15 -11.38 -2.10
C LEU A 66 17.39 -11.14 -0.61
N VAL A 67 16.67 -10.16 -0.06
CA VAL A 67 16.78 -9.69 1.32
C VAL A 67 15.39 -9.43 1.89
N ARG A 68 15.29 -9.40 3.22
CA ARG A 68 14.14 -8.86 3.97
C ARG A 68 14.56 -7.55 4.63
N VAL A 69 13.64 -6.61 4.72
CA VAL A 69 13.83 -5.37 5.45
C VAL A 69 12.77 -5.30 6.55
N GLU A 70 13.24 -5.26 7.79
CA GLU A 70 12.40 -5.15 8.98
C GLU A 70 11.88 -3.72 9.15
N ASP A 71 10.89 -3.52 10.05
CA ASP A 71 10.28 -2.21 10.30
C ASP A 71 11.26 -1.15 10.83
N ASP A 72 12.33 -1.58 11.49
CA ASP A 72 13.41 -0.71 11.97
C ASP A 72 14.47 -0.37 10.89
N GLY A 73 14.26 -0.86 9.66
CA GLY A 73 15.17 -0.70 8.54
C GLY A 73 16.34 -1.70 8.51
N THR A 74 16.39 -2.64 9.46
CA THR A 74 17.41 -3.70 9.47
C THR A 74 17.26 -4.60 8.26
N VAL A 75 18.34 -4.81 7.52
CA VAL A 75 18.38 -5.70 6.35
C VAL A 75 18.83 -7.09 6.78
N LYS A 76 17.99 -8.08 6.54
CA LYS A 76 18.26 -9.49 6.86
C LYS A 76 18.48 -10.32 5.60
N PRO A 77 19.32 -11.38 5.66
CA PRO A 77 19.46 -12.37 4.60
C PRO A 77 18.12 -13.07 4.32
N ALA A 78 17.87 -13.36 3.03
CA ALA A 78 16.76 -14.19 2.57
C ALA A 78 17.26 -15.21 1.55
N VAL A 79 16.98 -15.10 0.25
CA VAL A 79 17.62 -15.96 -0.76
C VAL A 79 19.12 -15.67 -0.85
N ALA A 80 19.55 -14.40 -0.71
CA ALA A 80 20.96 -14.10 -0.54
C ALA A 80 21.43 -14.50 0.87
N ALA A 81 22.56 -15.19 0.96
CA ALA A 81 23.22 -15.52 2.22
C ALA A 81 23.96 -14.29 2.78
N ASP A 82 24.58 -13.54 1.90
CA ASP A 82 25.30 -12.31 2.19
C ASP A 82 25.39 -11.42 0.94
N TRP A 83 25.94 -10.22 1.10
CA TRP A 83 26.16 -9.27 0.01
C TRP A 83 27.30 -8.30 0.31
N THR A 84 27.86 -7.73 -0.74
CA THR A 84 28.80 -6.62 -0.65
C THR A 84 28.30 -5.42 -1.44
N VAL A 85 28.66 -4.22 -0.98
CA VAL A 85 28.35 -2.96 -1.67
C VAL A 85 29.66 -2.24 -1.97
N SER A 86 29.83 -1.78 -3.21
CA SER A 86 31.02 -1.03 -3.63
C SER A 86 31.17 0.28 -2.85
N THR A 87 32.40 0.80 -2.79
CA THR A 87 32.73 2.04 -2.06
C THR A 87 31.92 3.25 -2.57
N ASP A 88 31.59 3.29 -3.86
CA ASP A 88 30.74 4.32 -4.47
C ASP A 88 29.24 4.07 -4.27
N GLN A 89 28.86 3.03 -3.52
CA GLN A 89 27.49 2.63 -3.19
C GLN A 89 26.58 2.39 -4.42
N LYS A 90 27.16 2.01 -5.57
CA LYS A 90 26.39 1.78 -6.80
C LYS A 90 26.31 0.31 -7.18
N THR A 91 27.29 -0.51 -6.83
CA THR A 91 27.32 -1.91 -7.21
C THR A 91 27.08 -2.79 -6.01
N TYR A 92 26.06 -3.63 -6.11
CA TYR A 92 25.65 -4.60 -5.11
C TYR A 92 25.93 -5.99 -5.66
N THR A 93 26.70 -6.79 -4.93
CA THR A 93 26.97 -8.20 -5.26
C THR A 93 26.36 -9.08 -4.20
N PHE A 94 25.42 -9.93 -4.58
CA PHE A 94 24.71 -10.86 -3.72
C PHE A 94 25.21 -12.27 -3.96
N HIS A 95 25.49 -13.02 -2.88
CA HIS A 95 25.81 -14.45 -2.92
C HIS A 95 24.59 -15.23 -2.46
N LEU A 96 24.00 -16.01 -3.34
CA LEU A 96 22.78 -16.75 -3.06
C LEU A 96 23.07 -18.05 -2.29
N ARG A 97 22.12 -18.44 -1.45
CA ARG A 97 22.12 -19.75 -0.80
C ARG A 97 21.93 -20.84 -1.86
N GLN A 98 22.76 -21.87 -1.81
CA GLN A 98 22.63 -23.02 -2.70
C GLN A 98 21.57 -24.01 -2.20
N GLY A 99 20.93 -24.73 -3.11
CA GLY A 99 19.94 -25.77 -2.81
C GLY A 99 18.57 -25.25 -2.37
N LEU A 100 18.29 -23.95 -2.53
CA LEU A 100 16.94 -23.43 -2.44
C LEU A 100 16.16 -23.82 -3.71
N LYS A 101 14.88 -24.17 -3.53
CA LYS A 101 14.07 -24.72 -4.62
C LYS A 101 12.73 -24.03 -4.74
N TRP A 102 12.26 -23.96 -5.96
CA TRP A 102 10.87 -23.66 -6.25
C TRP A 102 9.96 -24.78 -5.73
N HIS A 103 8.79 -24.40 -5.21
CA HIS A 103 7.81 -25.37 -4.72
C HIS A 103 7.13 -26.09 -5.88
N LEU A 104 7.20 -27.42 -5.87
CA LEU A 104 6.65 -28.26 -6.91
C LEU A 104 5.26 -28.78 -6.54
N THR A 105 4.21 -28.17 -7.11
CA THR A 105 2.86 -28.73 -7.10
C THR A 105 2.73 -29.79 -8.21
N ASP A 106 1.68 -30.63 -8.14
CA ASP A 106 1.39 -31.58 -9.21
C ASP A 106 1.26 -30.89 -10.58
N ALA A 107 0.62 -29.72 -10.63
CA ALA A 107 0.45 -28.94 -11.86
C ALA A 107 1.78 -28.40 -12.42
N VAL A 108 2.70 -27.98 -11.53
CA VAL A 108 4.06 -27.56 -11.93
C VAL A 108 4.82 -28.76 -12.47
N THR A 109 4.77 -29.91 -11.79
CA THR A 109 5.46 -31.14 -12.19
C THR A 109 4.92 -31.70 -13.52
N GLU A 110 3.60 -31.64 -13.74
CA GLU A 110 2.98 -31.99 -15.01
C GLU A 110 3.46 -31.10 -16.15
N ARG A 111 3.55 -29.79 -15.92
CA ARG A 111 3.95 -28.79 -16.92
C ARG A 111 5.43 -28.88 -17.28
N MET A 112 6.29 -29.00 -16.29
CA MET A 112 7.75 -28.93 -16.47
C MET A 112 8.41 -30.30 -16.70
N GLY A 113 7.72 -31.37 -16.30
CA GLY A 113 8.26 -32.73 -16.32
C GLY A 113 9.02 -33.06 -15.03
N LYS A 114 9.07 -34.36 -14.73
CA LYS A 114 9.67 -34.87 -13.47
C LYS A 114 11.18 -34.65 -13.34
N ASN A 115 11.87 -34.38 -14.43
CA ASN A 115 13.33 -34.19 -14.47
C ASN A 115 13.72 -32.71 -14.53
N TRP A 116 12.75 -31.79 -14.42
CA TRP A 116 13.04 -30.37 -14.37
C TRP A 116 13.76 -30.01 -13.08
N ASP A 117 14.82 -29.21 -13.21
CA ASP A 117 15.58 -28.73 -12.05
C ASP A 117 14.89 -27.52 -11.42
N PRO A 118 14.35 -27.61 -10.19
CA PRO A 118 13.66 -26.52 -9.53
C PRO A 118 14.61 -25.60 -8.74
N ASP A 119 15.92 -25.67 -8.92
CA ASP A 119 16.86 -24.83 -8.18
C ASP A 119 16.64 -23.34 -8.47
N ILE A 120 16.69 -22.54 -7.40
CA ILE A 120 16.61 -21.08 -7.49
C ILE A 120 18.01 -20.55 -7.74
N THR A 121 18.14 -19.76 -8.80
CA THR A 121 19.43 -19.24 -9.24
C THR A 121 19.40 -17.72 -9.41
N ALA A 122 20.58 -17.12 -9.57
CA ALA A 122 20.71 -15.69 -9.88
C ALA A 122 20.02 -15.31 -11.22
N HIS A 123 19.89 -16.28 -12.13
CA HIS A 123 19.18 -16.08 -13.40
C HIS A 123 17.69 -15.78 -13.23
N ASP A 124 17.05 -16.33 -12.17
CA ASP A 124 15.64 -16.06 -11.87
C ASP A 124 15.44 -14.59 -11.46
N PHE A 125 16.37 -14.01 -10.73
CA PHE A 125 16.36 -12.59 -10.37
C PHE A 125 16.68 -11.68 -11.55
N VAL A 126 17.65 -12.07 -12.42
CA VAL A 126 17.94 -11.33 -13.66
C VAL A 126 16.68 -11.26 -14.52
N PHE A 127 16.01 -12.39 -14.73
CA PHE A 127 14.81 -12.44 -15.55
C PHE A 127 13.65 -11.65 -14.94
N ALA A 128 13.43 -11.77 -13.62
CA ALA A 128 12.39 -11.03 -12.90
C ALA A 128 12.57 -9.51 -13.04
N LEU A 129 13.78 -9.00 -12.78
CA LEU A 129 14.08 -7.57 -12.88
C LEU A 129 14.02 -7.06 -14.32
N GLN A 130 14.44 -7.86 -15.30
CA GLN A 130 14.27 -7.53 -16.72
C GLN A 130 12.77 -7.44 -17.10
N ARG A 131 11.92 -8.33 -16.58
CA ARG A 131 10.47 -8.25 -16.74
C ARG A 131 9.90 -6.99 -16.10
N ALA A 132 10.26 -6.72 -14.84
CA ALA A 132 9.72 -5.60 -14.07
C ALA A 132 10.04 -4.23 -14.70
N VAL A 133 11.19 -4.08 -15.40
CA VAL A 133 11.52 -2.84 -16.13
C VAL A 133 11.03 -2.85 -17.57
N SER A 134 10.47 -3.96 -18.05
CA SER A 134 9.93 -4.05 -19.40
C SER A 134 8.58 -3.34 -19.50
N PRO A 135 8.35 -2.45 -20.48
CA PRO A 135 7.07 -1.79 -20.66
C PRO A 135 5.92 -2.76 -21.04
N GLN A 136 6.24 -3.97 -21.53
CA GLN A 136 5.25 -5.01 -21.82
C GLN A 136 4.66 -5.62 -20.55
N THR A 137 5.42 -5.66 -19.46
CA THR A 137 4.95 -6.16 -18.16
C THR A 137 4.02 -5.15 -17.48
N ALA A 138 4.16 -3.86 -17.80
CA ALA A 138 3.41 -2.78 -17.16
C ALA A 138 3.49 -2.82 -15.61
N CYS A 139 4.68 -3.13 -15.08
CA CYS A 139 4.90 -3.26 -13.64
C CYS A 139 4.54 -1.96 -12.89
N PRO A 140 3.57 -1.99 -11.97
CA PRO A 140 3.17 -0.78 -11.22
C PRO A 140 4.31 -0.21 -10.36
N LEU A 141 5.23 -1.08 -9.91
CA LEU A 141 6.37 -0.73 -9.05
C LEU A 141 7.64 -0.38 -9.86
N TYR A 142 7.57 -0.28 -11.19
CA TYR A 142 8.71 0.14 -12.02
C TYR A 142 9.42 1.42 -11.51
N PRO A 143 8.72 2.46 -11.02
CA PRO A 143 9.39 3.66 -10.52
C PRO A 143 10.47 3.39 -9.47
N ALA A 144 10.24 2.42 -8.56
CA ALA A 144 11.22 2.02 -7.54
C ALA A 144 12.48 1.36 -8.15
N LEU A 145 12.33 0.69 -9.29
CA LEU A 145 13.44 0.03 -9.99
C LEU A 145 14.18 0.95 -10.98
N SER A 146 13.66 2.16 -11.21
CA SER A 146 14.20 3.10 -12.22
C SER A 146 15.64 3.58 -11.92
N GLY A 147 16.10 3.42 -10.68
CA GLY A 147 17.47 3.70 -10.24
C GLY A 147 18.51 2.70 -10.78
N ILE A 148 18.10 1.49 -11.17
CA ILE A 148 19.00 0.49 -11.76
C ILE A 148 19.53 1.03 -13.10
N ALA A 149 20.84 0.94 -13.31
CA ALA A 149 21.44 1.41 -14.54
C ALA A 149 20.89 0.63 -15.75
N GLY A 150 20.49 1.36 -16.78
CA GLY A 150 19.82 0.79 -17.96
C GLY A 150 18.29 0.67 -17.87
N ALA A 151 17.69 0.75 -16.69
CA ALA A 151 16.25 0.55 -16.52
C ALA A 151 15.41 1.52 -17.37
N GLN A 152 15.72 2.81 -17.35
CA GLN A 152 14.97 3.80 -18.13
C GLN A 152 15.07 3.56 -19.64
N GLN A 153 16.26 3.19 -20.16
CA GLN A 153 16.45 2.92 -21.59
C GLN A 153 15.64 1.68 -22.04
N VAL A 154 15.53 0.68 -21.16
CA VAL A 154 14.67 -0.51 -21.43
C VAL A 154 13.20 -0.10 -21.40
N TYR A 155 12.76 0.58 -20.34
CA TYR A 155 11.36 1.00 -20.18
C TYR A 155 10.86 1.89 -21.33
N THR A 156 11.70 2.79 -21.81
CA THR A 156 11.38 3.67 -22.95
C THR A 156 11.63 3.02 -24.33
N LYS A 157 11.94 1.72 -24.37
CA LYS A 157 12.21 0.94 -25.60
C LYS A 157 13.40 1.44 -26.41
N GLN A 158 14.30 2.22 -25.79
CA GLN A 158 15.54 2.67 -26.45
C GLN A 158 16.58 1.56 -26.54
N LYS A 159 16.52 0.59 -25.60
CA LYS A 159 17.41 -0.57 -25.55
C LYS A 159 16.61 -1.83 -25.17
N SER A 160 17.17 -2.99 -25.51
CA SER A 160 16.64 -4.29 -25.10
C SER A 160 16.82 -4.56 -23.61
N ALA A 161 16.12 -5.54 -23.05
CA ALA A 161 16.20 -5.92 -21.64
C ALA A 161 17.62 -6.25 -21.17
N SER A 162 18.50 -6.75 -22.06
CA SER A 162 19.90 -7.04 -21.76
C SER A 162 20.76 -5.78 -21.44
N ALA A 163 20.25 -4.58 -21.68
CA ALA A 163 20.92 -3.35 -21.28
C ALA A 163 20.78 -3.03 -19.79
N LEU A 164 19.84 -3.67 -19.09
CA LEU A 164 19.70 -3.56 -17.65
C LEU A 164 20.96 -4.08 -16.97
N GLN A 165 21.55 -3.28 -16.08
CA GLN A 165 22.77 -3.67 -15.37
C GLN A 165 22.44 -4.57 -14.17
N VAL A 166 21.86 -5.71 -14.47
CA VAL A 166 21.61 -6.84 -13.57
C VAL A 166 22.17 -8.09 -14.23
N LYS A 167 23.12 -8.77 -13.59
CA LYS A 167 23.86 -9.88 -14.18
C LYS A 167 24.03 -11.02 -13.19
N ALA A 168 23.79 -12.24 -13.62
CA ALA A 168 24.29 -13.44 -12.98
C ALA A 168 25.72 -13.67 -13.52
N THR A 169 26.72 -13.67 -12.64
CA THR A 169 28.12 -14.01 -13.00
C THR A 169 28.36 -15.52 -12.97
N ASP A 170 27.56 -16.19 -12.17
CA ASP A 170 27.36 -17.63 -12.08
C ASP A 170 25.95 -17.90 -11.50
N ASP A 171 25.57 -19.17 -11.27
CA ASP A 171 24.25 -19.55 -10.82
C ASP A 171 23.87 -18.95 -9.44
N TYR A 172 24.85 -18.58 -8.62
CA TYR A 172 24.64 -18.14 -7.24
C TYR A 172 25.22 -16.76 -6.94
N THR A 173 25.71 -16.05 -7.94
CA THR A 173 26.24 -14.69 -7.77
C THR A 173 25.48 -13.71 -8.67
N LEU A 174 24.77 -12.76 -8.04
CA LEU A 174 24.00 -11.71 -8.70
C LEU A 174 24.66 -10.34 -8.48
N VAL A 175 24.90 -9.61 -9.57
CA VAL A 175 25.44 -8.24 -9.52
C VAL A 175 24.40 -7.26 -10.06
N ILE A 176 24.08 -6.24 -9.26
CA ILE A 176 23.18 -5.14 -9.64
C ILE A 176 23.92 -3.82 -9.55
N THR A 177 23.85 -3.01 -10.62
CA THR A 177 24.50 -1.69 -10.65
C THR A 177 23.47 -0.58 -10.77
N LEU A 178 23.55 0.41 -9.88
CA LEU A 178 22.70 1.60 -9.86
C LEU A 178 23.32 2.73 -10.67
N ARG A 179 22.49 3.62 -11.18
CA ARG A 179 22.91 4.85 -11.84
C ARG A 179 23.49 5.86 -10.85
N THR A 180 22.86 5.97 -9.68
CA THR A 180 23.26 6.81 -8.54
C THR A 180 23.11 6.02 -7.25
N PRO A 181 23.88 6.32 -6.19
CA PRO A 181 23.67 5.70 -4.89
C PRO A 181 22.22 5.88 -4.40
N ASP A 182 21.68 4.84 -3.81
CA ASP A 182 20.32 4.84 -3.25
C ASP A 182 20.31 4.13 -1.90
N ALA A 183 20.13 4.89 -0.81
CA ALA A 183 20.04 4.34 0.54
C ALA A 183 18.80 3.45 0.76
N GLY A 184 17.73 3.64 -0.03
CA GLY A 184 16.50 2.86 0.02
C GLY A 184 16.51 1.59 -0.84
N PHE A 185 17.64 1.27 -1.51
CA PHE A 185 17.65 0.20 -2.51
C PHE A 185 17.34 -1.19 -1.93
N PHE A 186 17.74 -1.48 -0.69
CA PHE A 186 17.36 -2.73 -0.03
C PHE A 186 15.85 -2.86 0.16
N SER A 187 15.15 -1.76 0.50
CA SER A 187 13.69 -1.75 0.59
C SER A 187 13.04 -2.03 -0.77
N THR A 188 13.63 -1.50 -1.86
CA THR A 188 13.20 -1.83 -3.23
C THR A 188 13.38 -3.32 -3.52
N LEU A 189 14.51 -3.92 -3.14
CA LEU A 189 14.81 -5.33 -3.37
C LEU A 189 13.99 -6.29 -2.50
N SER A 190 13.46 -5.84 -1.38
CA SER A 190 12.52 -6.61 -0.56
C SER A 190 11.07 -6.54 -1.07
N GLY A 191 10.77 -5.70 -2.05
CA GLY A 191 9.43 -5.49 -2.59
C GLY A 191 9.04 -6.51 -3.67
N ALA A 192 7.74 -6.60 -3.95
CA ALA A 192 7.15 -7.56 -4.88
C ALA A 192 7.82 -7.56 -6.27
N ALA A 193 8.10 -6.39 -6.84
CA ALA A 193 8.70 -6.28 -8.18
C ALA A 193 10.09 -6.95 -8.32
N ALA A 194 10.81 -7.14 -7.19
CA ALA A 194 12.13 -7.74 -7.17
C ALA A 194 12.12 -9.23 -6.77
N MET A 195 10.94 -9.83 -6.56
CA MET A 195 10.82 -11.26 -6.30
C MET A 195 11.27 -12.07 -7.54
N PRO A 196 11.85 -13.26 -7.37
CA PRO A 196 12.38 -14.05 -8.47
C PRO A 196 11.27 -14.56 -9.40
N CYS A 197 11.62 -14.86 -10.65
CA CYS A 197 10.74 -15.44 -11.64
C CYS A 197 11.52 -16.43 -12.52
N ASN A 198 11.13 -17.70 -12.51
CA ASN A 198 11.78 -18.70 -13.33
C ASN A 198 11.37 -18.53 -14.80
N LYS A 199 12.36 -18.34 -15.68
CA LYS A 199 12.14 -18.07 -17.10
C LYS A 199 11.53 -19.25 -17.85
N GLU A 200 11.94 -20.47 -17.54
CA GLU A 200 11.45 -21.67 -18.22
C GLU A 200 9.97 -21.90 -17.90
N PHE A 201 9.64 -21.85 -16.60
CA PHE A 201 8.25 -21.96 -16.15
C PHE A 201 7.38 -20.82 -16.71
N PHE A 202 7.85 -19.59 -16.64
CA PHE A 202 7.16 -18.43 -17.22
C PHE A 202 6.83 -18.67 -18.71
N THR A 203 7.79 -19.14 -19.48
CA THR A 203 7.61 -19.45 -20.91
C THR A 203 6.60 -20.60 -21.11
N ALA A 204 6.68 -21.64 -20.28
CA ALA A 204 5.77 -22.79 -20.34
C ALA A 204 4.31 -22.44 -20.01
N THR A 205 4.05 -21.34 -19.31
CA THR A 205 2.68 -20.87 -19.01
C THR A 205 2.00 -20.23 -20.22
N LYS A 206 2.72 -19.92 -21.29
CA LYS A 206 2.19 -19.32 -22.55
C LYS A 206 1.33 -18.08 -22.30
N GLY A 207 1.85 -17.13 -21.50
CA GLY A 207 1.21 -15.86 -21.18
C GLY A 207 0.17 -15.91 -20.04
N ARG A 208 0.08 -17.03 -19.31
CA ARG A 208 -0.83 -17.20 -18.16
C ARG A 208 -0.14 -17.16 -16.81
N TYR A 209 1.14 -16.79 -16.75
CA TYR A 209 1.87 -16.72 -15.50
C TYR A 209 1.13 -15.87 -14.47
N GLY A 210 0.90 -16.44 -13.28
CA GLY A 210 0.20 -15.78 -12.18
C GLY A 210 -1.34 -15.80 -12.25
N LEU A 211 -1.95 -16.28 -13.34
CA LEU A 211 -3.43 -16.26 -13.53
C LEU A 211 -4.18 -17.42 -12.84
N GLY A 212 -3.53 -18.13 -11.96
CA GLY A 212 -4.13 -19.24 -11.20
C GLY A 212 -3.03 -20.10 -10.58
N THR A 213 -3.40 -20.98 -9.68
CA THR A 213 -2.44 -21.82 -8.95
C THR A 213 -1.62 -22.71 -9.88
N GLU A 214 -2.23 -23.22 -10.96
CA GLU A 214 -1.57 -24.06 -11.96
C GLU A 214 -0.61 -23.30 -12.90
N TYR A 215 -0.64 -21.97 -12.88
CA TYR A 215 0.25 -21.10 -13.65
C TYR A 215 1.18 -20.27 -12.75
N SER A 216 1.31 -20.65 -11.49
CA SER A 216 2.11 -19.93 -10.51
C SER A 216 3.21 -20.83 -9.94
N LEU A 217 4.35 -20.24 -9.65
CA LEU A 217 5.51 -20.92 -9.08
C LEU A 217 5.99 -20.09 -7.89
N PHE A 218 6.03 -20.72 -6.71
CA PHE A 218 6.32 -20.06 -5.45
C PHE A 218 7.66 -20.54 -4.87
N ASN A 219 8.36 -19.67 -4.17
CA ASN A 219 9.65 -20.00 -3.54
C ASN A 219 9.70 -19.62 -2.04
N GLY A 220 8.60 -19.08 -1.51
CA GLY A 220 8.52 -18.64 -0.11
C GLY A 220 8.05 -19.73 0.85
N GLN A 221 7.71 -19.27 2.06
CA GLN A 221 7.27 -20.11 3.18
C GLN A 221 5.88 -20.70 2.95
N PHE A 222 5.09 -20.09 2.06
CA PHE A 222 3.74 -20.56 1.70
C PHE A 222 3.61 -20.65 0.18
N TYR A 223 2.57 -21.35 -0.25
CA TYR A 223 2.10 -21.36 -1.62
C TYR A 223 0.57 -21.31 -1.65
N VAL A 224 -0.01 -20.75 -2.70
CA VAL A 224 -1.47 -20.71 -2.85
C VAL A 224 -1.95 -22.11 -3.24
N LYS A 225 -2.66 -22.77 -2.32
CA LYS A 225 -3.19 -24.13 -2.50
C LYS A 225 -4.53 -24.11 -3.22
N ASN A 226 -5.45 -23.24 -2.78
CA ASN A 226 -6.78 -23.13 -3.32
C ASN A 226 -7.16 -21.68 -3.59
N GLN A 227 -7.90 -21.48 -4.66
CA GLN A 227 -8.57 -20.23 -5.02
C GLN A 227 -10.05 -20.53 -5.20
N LEU A 228 -10.88 -19.95 -4.35
CA LEU A 228 -12.34 -20.04 -4.36
C LEU A 228 -12.93 -18.64 -4.56
N ASP A 229 -14.20 -18.58 -4.93
CA ASP A 229 -14.90 -17.29 -5.15
C ASP A 229 -14.94 -16.39 -3.88
N THR A 230 -14.81 -16.99 -2.69
CA THR A 230 -14.92 -16.27 -1.42
C THR A 230 -13.65 -16.28 -0.59
N SER A 231 -12.62 -17.03 -0.99
CA SER A 231 -11.39 -17.16 -0.20
C SER A 231 -10.23 -17.76 -0.98
N TYR A 232 -9.03 -17.51 -0.45
CA TYR A 232 -7.79 -18.16 -0.84
C TYR A 232 -7.22 -18.92 0.35
N THR A 233 -6.61 -20.07 0.10
CA THR A 233 -5.88 -20.82 1.13
C THR A 233 -4.42 -20.92 0.74
N LEU A 234 -3.54 -20.44 1.63
CA LEU A 234 -2.11 -20.59 1.51
C LEU A 234 -1.69 -21.70 2.48
N ASN A 235 -0.99 -22.70 1.96
CA ASN A 235 -0.43 -23.77 2.78
C ASN A 235 1.06 -23.55 2.96
N LYS A 236 1.57 -23.98 4.10
CA LYS A 236 2.99 -24.00 4.38
C LYS A 236 3.73 -24.84 3.34
N ASN A 237 4.84 -24.29 2.88
CA ASN A 237 5.79 -25.01 2.04
C ASN A 237 6.73 -25.84 2.92
N GLU A 238 6.43 -27.12 3.09
CA GLU A 238 7.22 -28.02 3.94
C GLU A 238 8.65 -28.26 3.39
N GLU A 239 8.87 -27.95 2.11
CA GLU A 239 10.19 -28.09 1.46
C GLU A 239 11.02 -26.80 1.53
N TYR A 240 10.48 -25.72 2.12
CA TYR A 240 11.20 -24.47 2.27
C TYR A 240 12.46 -24.65 3.15
N LYS A 241 13.62 -24.25 2.61
CA LYS A 241 14.93 -24.33 3.26
C LYS A 241 15.63 -22.98 3.41
N GLY A 242 14.89 -21.89 3.22
CA GLY A 242 15.43 -20.53 3.36
C GLY A 242 15.72 -20.14 4.82
N ALA A 243 16.11 -18.89 5.02
CA ALA A 243 16.56 -18.39 6.32
C ALA A 243 15.43 -18.19 7.35
N ASN A 244 14.17 -18.11 6.89
CA ASN A 244 13.04 -17.64 7.70
C ASN A 244 11.91 -18.68 7.74
N PRO A 245 12.07 -19.83 8.44
CA PRO A 245 11.03 -20.85 8.52
C PRO A 245 9.82 -20.34 9.32
N THR A 246 8.62 -20.76 8.92
CA THR A 246 7.37 -20.41 9.61
C THR A 246 6.87 -21.53 10.53
N LYS A 247 6.11 -21.16 11.56
CA LYS A 247 5.33 -22.06 12.41
C LYS A 247 3.87 -22.15 12.01
N VAL A 248 3.42 -21.25 11.12
CA VAL A 248 2.05 -21.23 10.61
C VAL A 248 1.88 -22.35 9.59
N ASP A 249 0.81 -23.13 9.73
CA ASP A 249 0.52 -24.25 8.84
C ASP A 249 -0.32 -23.80 7.63
N ASN A 250 -1.36 -22.98 7.89
CA ASN A 250 -2.23 -22.46 6.85
C ASN A 250 -2.61 -20.99 7.09
N ILE A 251 -2.85 -20.29 6.00
CA ILE A 251 -3.44 -18.95 6.01
C ILE A 251 -4.70 -18.99 5.15
N THR A 252 -5.84 -18.61 5.72
CA THR A 252 -7.09 -18.42 5.00
C THR A 252 -7.34 -16.94 4.79
N LEU A 253 -7.35 -16.50 3.55
CA LEU A 253 -7.67 -15.13 3.16
C LEU A 253 -9.14 -15.07 2.75
N ASN A 254 -10.00 -14.50 3.58
CA ASN A 254 -11.43 -14.37 3.29
C ASN A 254 -11.71 -13.06 2.56
N ILE A 255 -12.32 -13.14 1.39
CA ILE A 255 -12.79 -11.95 0.68
C ILE A 255 -13.93 -11.34 1.48
N LYS A 256 -13.77 -10.08 1.91
CA LYS A 256 -14.80 -9.36 2.63
C LYS A 256 -15.84 -8.78 1.68
N ASP A 257 -17.09 -8.87 2.10
CA ASP A 257 -18.22 -8.19 1.51
C ASP A 257 -18.81 -7.15 2.50
N GLU A 258 -19.87 -6.46 2.12
CA GLU A 258 -20.56 -5.48 2.95
C GLU A 258 -21.13 -6.07 4.27
N ASN A 259 -21.30 -7.40 4.34
CA ASN A 259 -21.84 -8.12 5.50
C ASN A 259 -20.74 -8.77 6.37
N SER A 260 -19.48 -8.57 6.03
CA SER A 260 -18.37 -9.32 6.66
C SER A 260 -18.12 -8.98 8.12
N LYS A 261 -18.60 -7.82 8.62
CA LYS A 261 -18.51 -7.40 10.03
C LYS A 261 -17.10 -7.63 10.61
N VAL A 262 -16.09 -7.11 9.91
CA VAL A 262 -14.68 -7.35 10.25
C VAL A 262 -14.34 -6.97 11.69
N PRO A 263 -14.79 -5.81 12.23
CA PRO A 263 -14.53 -5.45 13.62
C PRO A 263 -15.04 -6.48 14.62
N GLU A 264 -16.29 -6.93 14.48
CA GLU A 264 -16.91 -7.91 15.39
C GLU A 264 -16.24 -9.28 15.30
N LYS A 265 -15.85 -9.70 14.09
CA LYS A 265 -15.13 -10.97 13.88
C LYS A 265 -13.71 -10.92 14.47
N LEU A 266 -13.06 -9.77 14.43
CA LEU A 266 -11.75 -9.56 15.06
C LEU A 266 -11.89 -9.61 16.60
N GLU A 267 -12.88 -8.91 17.18
CA GLU A 267 -13.17 -8.94 18.63
C GLU A 267 -13.54 -10.35 19.15
N SER A 268 -14.13 -11.18 18.31
CA SER A 268 -14.47 -12.57 18.66
C SER A 268 -13.31 -13.55 18.46
N GLY A 269 -12.19 -13.12 17.89
CA GLY A 269 -11.06 -13.97 17.55
C GLY A 269 -11.32 -14.89 16.33
N TYR A 270 -12.33 -14.60 15.52
CA TYR A 270 -12.52 -15.30 14.24
C TYR A 270 -11.47 -14.88 13.21
N TYR A 271 -11.17 -13.57 13.10
CA TYR A 271 -10.01 -13.07 12.38
C TYR A 271 -8.84 -12.91 13.36
N ASP A 272 -7.68 -13.32 12.93
CA ASP A 272 -6.43 -13.21 13.72
C ASP A 272 -5.79 -11.84 13.61
N ALA A 273 -5.97 -11.19 12.48
CA ALA A 273 -5.58 -9.82 12.26
C ALA A 273 -6.47 -9.20 11.17
N ALA A 274 -6.54 -7.88 11.12
CA ALA A 274 -7.25 -7.15 10.09
C ALA A 274 -6.71 -5.74 9.93
N PHE A 275 -6.85 -5.19 8.74
CA PHE A 275 -6.71 -3.78 8.50
C PHE A 275 -8.08 -3.12 8.66
N LEU A 276 -8.17 -2.14 9.55
CA LEU A 276 -9.39 -1.39 9.85
C LEU A 276 -9.22 0.07 9.46
N THR A 277 -10.24 0.66 8.88
CA THR A 277 -10.32 2.12 8.75
C THR A 277 -10.38 2.75 10.14
N GLY A 278 -10.11 4.05 10.23
CA GLY A 278 -10.21 4.77 11.50
C GLY A 278 -11.58 4.68 12.14
N SER A 279 -12.64 4.71 11.33
CA SER A 279 -14.03 4.59 11.80
C SER A 279 -14.33 3.18 12.32
N GLU A 280 -13.92 2.13 11.62
CA GLU A 280 -14.07 0.74 12.05
C GLU A 280 -13.32 0.47 13.37
N TYR A 281 -12.06 0.94 13.47
CA TYR A 281 -11.31 0.86 14.72
C TYR A 281 -11.98 1.66 15.85
N GLY A 282 -12.52 2.85 15.52
CA GLY A 282 -13.31 3.66 16.46
C GLY A 282 -14.51 2.92 17.05
N ALA A 283 -15.16 2.07 16.27
CA ALA A 283 -16.36 1.31 16.63
C ALA A 283 -16.07 0.06 17.49
N LEU A 284 -14.82 -0.40 17.60
CA LEU A 284 -14.45 -1.54 18.44
C LEU A 284 -14.81 -1.31 19.91
N LYS A 285 -15.40 -2.33 20.54
CA LYS A 285 -15.87 -2.31 21.93
C LYS A 285 -14.85 -2.88 22.92
N LYS A 286 -14.07 -3.90 22.49
CA LYS A 286 -13.08 -4.62 23.31
C LYS A 286 -11.68 -4.38 22.78
N LYS A 287 -11.11 -3.19 23.05
CA LYS A 287 -9.79 -2.81 22.55
C LYS A 287 -8.63 -3.31 23.41
N ASP A 288 -8.88 -3.59 24.68
CA ASP A 288 -7.83 -3.93 25.65
C ASP A 288 -7.14 -5.27 25.34
N ASP A 289 -7.85 -6.17 24.65
CA ASP A 289 -7.33 -7.47 24.24
C ASP A 289 -6.71 -7.45 22.83
N LEU A 290 -6.70 -6.30 22.16
CA LEU A 290 -6.23 -6.17 20.78
C LEU A 290 -4.92 -5.38 20.73
N THR A 291 -4.02 -5.78 19.83
CA THR A 291 -2.82 -4.99 19.52
C THR A 291 -3.07 -4.19 18.24
N ALA A 292 -2.99 -2.86 18.33
CA ALA A 292 -3.26 -1.98 17.20
C ALA A 292 -2.03 -1.13 16.84
N ILE A 293 -1.68 -1.13 15.55
CA ILE A 293 -0.60 -0.33 14.97
C ILE A 293 -1.25 0.74 14.10
N PRO A 294 -1.12 2.04 14.43
CA PRO A 294 -1.67 3.12 13.62
C PRO A 294 -0.89 3.25 12.31
N TYR A 295 -1.62 3.52 11.25
CA TYR A 295 -1.09 3.68 9.90
C TYR A 295 -1.76 4.85 9.18
N ALA A 296 -1.09 5.99 9.14
CA ALA A 296 -1.63 7.20 8.53
C ALA A 296 -1.18 7.31 7.07
N ASN A 297 -1.84 6.59 6.16
CA ASN A 297 -1.52 6.56 4.72
C ASN A 297 -2.46 7.39 3.85
N THR A 298 -3.48 8.03 4.43
CA THR A 298 -4.51 8.73 3.69
C THR A 298 -4.50 10.22 4.01
N THR A 299 -4.54 11.04 2.96
CA THR A 299 -4.76 12.48 3.06
C THR A 299 -6.10 12.84 2.43
N TRP A 300 -7.04 13.33 3.23
CA TRP A 300 -8.24 13.97 2.73
C TRP A 300 -7.93 15.38 2.28
N ALA A 301 -8.24 15.69 1.03
CA ALA A 301 -8.00 17.01 0.46
C ALA A 301 -9.19 17.49 -0.38
N PHE A 302 -9.38 18.80 -0.42
CA PHE A 302 -10.19 19.40 -1.47
C PHE A 302 -9.38 19.42 -2.77
N LEU A 303 -9.92 18.75 -3.79
CA LEU A 303 -9.42 18.77 -5.16
C LEU A 303 -10.36 19.62 -6.01
N LEU A 304 -9.86 20.71 -6.60
CA LEU A 304 -10.61 21.65 -7.39
C LEU A 304 -10.33 21.41 -8.88
N ASN A 305 -11.37 21.21 -9.67
CA ASN A 305 -11.25 21.00 -11.10
C ASN A 305 -10.89 22.30 -11.83
N THR A 306 -9.66 22.42 -12.28
CA THR A 306 -9.15 23.66 -12.88
C THR A 306 -9.72 23.98 -14.27
N ASN A 307 -10.48 23.04 -14.87
CA ASN A 307 -11.15 23.25 -16.16
C ASN A 307 -12.62 23.66 -16.02
N GLN A 308 -13.15 23.73 -14.80
CA GLN A 308 -14.57 24.07 -14.58
C GLN A 308 -14.77 25.55 -14.32
N GLY A 309 -15.52 26.20 -15.19
CA GLY A 309 -16.11 27.55 -15.04
C GLY A 309 -15.27 28.52 -14.23
N SER A 310 -15.78 28.92 -13.08
CA SER A 310 -15.10 29.83 -12.14
C SER A 310 -13.81 29.28 -11.59
N LEU A 311 -13.67 27.95 -11.51
CA LEU A 311 -12.48 27.28 -10.99
C LEU A 311 -11.31 27.23 -11.99
N SER A 312 -11.49 27.66 -13.23
CA SER A 312 -10.38 27.89 -14.17
C SER A 312 -9.50 29.07 -13.72
N ASN A 313 -10.08 30.03 -12.98
CA ASN A 313 -9.37 31.19 -12.45
C ASN A 313 -8.62 30.84 -11.15
N GLU A 314 -7.30 31.02 -11.12
CA GLU A 314 -6.46 30.71 -9.96
C GLU A 314 -6.84 31.52 -8.71
N LYS A 315 -7.18 32.82 -8.89
CA LYS A 315 -7.55 33.68 -7.76
C LYS A 315 -8.81 33.16 -7.08
N MET A 316 -9.80 32.71 -7.86
CA MET A 316 -11.04 32.14 -7.32
C MET A 316 -10.79 30.84 -6.56
N ARG A 317 -9.95 29.92 -7.09
CA ARG A 317 -9.59 28.71 -6.37
C ARG A 317 -8.88 29.02 -5.05
N ARG A 318 -7.90 29.93 -5.08
CA ARG A 318 -7.15 30.34 -3.87
C ARG A 318 -8.05 31.05 -2.86
N ALA A 319 -9.04 31.81 -3.31
CA ALA A 319 -10.04 32.40 -2.42
C ALA A 319 -10.86 31.35 -1.69
N ILE A 320 -11.32 30.31 -2.39
CA ILE A 320 -12.01 29.17 -1.78
C ILE A 320 -11.11 28.51 -0.72
N CYS A 321 -9.87 28.18 -1.06
CA CYS A 321 -8.93 27.54 -0.14
C CYS A 321 -8.68 28.37 1.14
N LEU A 322 -8.52 29.69 1.01
CA LEU A 322 -8.28 30.60 2.15
C LEU A 322 -9.54 30.88 2.99
N SER A 323 -10.73 30.59 2.48
CA SER A 323 -12.00 30.81 3.17
C SER A 323 -12.55 29.59 3.89
N LEU A 324 -12.00 28.39 3.65
CA LEU A 324 -12.42 27.18 4.36
C LEU A 324 -12.27 27.35 5.88
N SER A 325 -13.20 26.80 6.64
CA SER A 325 -13.09 26.76 8.10
C SER A 325 -11.90 25.90 8.50
N PRO A 326 -11.24 26.18 9.63
CA PRO A 326 -10.22 25.26 10.16
C PRO A 326 -10.80 23.87 10.37
N ALA A 327 -10.01 22.84 10.08
CA ALA A 327 -10.38 21.47 10.34
C ALA A 327 -10.51 21.25 11.87
N ASP A 328 -11.68 20.78 12.32
CA ASP A 328 -11.89 20.38 13.71
C ASP A 328 -11.73 18.87 13.84
N THR A 329 -10.61 18.45 14.41
CA THR A 329 -10.28 17.06 14.65
C THR A 329 -10.35 16.67 16.12
N LYS A 330 -10.76 17.59 17.01
CA LYS A 330 -10.71 17.37 18.48
C LYS A 330 -11.54 16.16 18.93
N ASN A 331 -12.63 15.88 18.26
CA ASN A 331 -13.53 14.78 18.58
C ASN A 331 -13.26 13.52 17.75
N SER A 332 -12.33 13.57 16.81
CA SER A 332 -11.94 12.40 16.02
C SER A 332 -10.73 11.70 16.63
N LYS A 333 -10.81 10.38 16.73
CA LYS A 333 -9.69 9.55 17.19
C LYS A 333 -8.75 9.13 16.05
N TYR A 334 -9.17 9.34 14.80
CA TYR A 334 -8.48 8.86 13.60
C TYR A 334 -8.19 9.95 12.56
N LEU A 335 -8.80 11.14 12.70
CA LEU A 335 -8.48 12.28 11.85
C LEU A 335 -7.54 13.25 12.58
N GLN A 336 -6.52 13.70 11.88
CA GLN A 336 -5.58 14.73 12.33
C GLN A 336 -5.55 15.85 11.29
N ALA A 337 -5.37 17.10 11.73
CA ALA A 337 -5.17 18.20 10.80
C ALA A 337 -3.91 17.97 9.97
N SER A 338 -4.03 18.06 8.64
CA SER A 338 -2.90 17.87 7.75
C SER A 338 -1.90 19.02 7.82
N THR A 339 -0.63 18.71 7.55
CA THR A 339 0.46 19.70 7.44
C THR A 339 1.01 19.81 6.02
N GLY A 340 0.57 18.93 5.14
CA GLY A 340 0.96 18.85 3.72
C GLY A 340 0.08 17.88 2.95
N ILE A 341 0.48 17.61 1.71
CA ILE A 341 -0.26 16.72 0.80
C ILE A 341 0.11 15.25 1.06
N THR A 342 1.39 14.94 1.24
CA THR A 342 1.85 13.58 1.47
C THR A 342 1.50 13.12 2.89
N PRO A 343 0.90 11.91 3.05
CA PRO A 343 0.50 11.41 4.36
C PRO A 343 1.72 10.99 5.21
N PRO A 344 1.58 10.94 6.55
CA PRO A 344 2.68 10.63 7.48
C PRO A 344 3.35 9.27 7.28
N SER A 345 2.66 8.28 6.68
CA SER A 345 3.26 6.98 6.33
C SER A 345 4.29 7.07 5.22
N THR A 346 4.30 8.17 4.45
CA THR A 346 5.34 8.39 3.43
C THR A 346 6.54 9.07 4.06
N THR A 347 7.72 8.47 3.88
CA THR A 347 8.97 8.96 4.48
C THR A 347 10.07 9.08 3.44
N VAL A 348 10.96 10.02 3.65
CA VAL A 348 12.17 10.21 2.86
C VAL A 348 13.25 10.82 3.76
N ASP A 349 14.50 10.46 3.54
CA ASP A 349 15.62 10.88 4.40
C ASP A 349 15.38 10.57 5.91
N GLY A 350 14.66 9.48 6.22
CA GLY A 350 14.35 9.06 7.59
C GLY A 350 13.24 9.87 8.29
N GLY A 351 12.46 10.66 7.54
CA GLY A 351 11.38 11.47 8.12
C GLY A 351 10.23 11.78 7.15
N THR A 352 9.17 12.35 7.69
CA THR A 352 8.04 12.85 6.88
C THR A 352 8.40 14.14 6.16
N VAL A 353 7.75 14.41 5.02
CA VAL A 353 7.99 15.63 4.20
C VAL A 353 7.58 16.89 4.95
N THR A 354 6.46 16.84 5.67
CA THR A 354 5.94 17.98 6.45
C THR A 354 5.66 17.60 7.89
N THR A 355 5.78 18.58 8.77
CA THR A 355 5.48 18.47 10.20
C THR A 355 4.74 19.72 10.66
N ALA A 356 4.28 19.77 11.90
CA ALA A 356 3.67 20.98 12.47
C ALA A 356 4.57 22.22 12.35
N LYS A 357 5.90 22.07 12.44
CA LYS A 357 6.87 23.16 12.29
C LYS A 357 7.10 23.56 10.83
N SER A 358 6.80 22.68 9.89
CA SER A 358 6.97 22.90 8.46
C SER A 358 5.66 22.88 7.69
N ASN A 359 4.55 23.21 8.36
CA ASN A 359 3.20 23.19 7.80
C ASN A 359 3.10 24.04 6.53
N LEU A 360 2.56 23.44 5.47
CA LEU A 360 2.32 24.05 4.16
C LEU A 360 0.86 24.44 3.95
N VAL A 361 -0.05 23.96 4.79
CA VAL A 361 -1.48 24.25 4.69
C VAL A 361 -1.72 25.72 5.08
N PRO A 362 -2.27 26.54 4.18
CA PRO A 362 -2.50 27.94 4.50
C PRO A 362 -3.55 28.09 5.61
N ALA A 363 -3.28 28.98 6.54
CA ALA A 363 -4.27 29.38 7.53
C ALA A 363 -5.43 30.11 6.84
N ARG A 364 -6.64 29.98 7.41
CA ARG A 364 -7.81 30.75 6.96
C ARG A 364 -7.52 32.24 7.01
N ASP A 365 -7.81 32.93 5.91
CA ASP A 365 -7.69 34.37 5.77
C ASP A 365 -8.88 34.89 4.96
N ALA A 366 -9.98 35.20 5.66
CA ALA A 366 -11.22 35.62 5.03
C ALA A 366 -11.09 36.95 4.26
N ALA A 367 -10.29 37.90 4.75
CA ALA A 367 -10.09 39.20 4.11
C ALA A 367 -9.33 39.04 2.78
N ARG A 368 -8.25 38.27 2.78
CA ARG A 368 -7.50 37.95 1.58
C ARG A 368 -8.31 37.11 0.60
N ALA A 369 -9.13 36.16 1.10
CA ALA A 369 -10.03 35.37 0.29
C ALA A 369 -11.03 36.27 -0.47
N GLN A 370 -11.69 37.23 0.20
CA GLN A 370 -12.60 38.18 -0.43
C GLN A 370 -11.91 39.06 -1.47
N THR A 371 -10.68 39.51 -1.20
CA THR A 371 -9.89 40.29 -2.15
C THR A 371 -9.60 39.50 -3.42
N LEU A 372 -9.15 38.23 -3.27
CA LEU A 372 -8.89 37.35 -4.42
C LEU A 372 -10.16 36.98 -5.16
N TRP A 373 -11.28 36.77 -4.43
CA TRP A 373 -12.56 36.44 -5.01
C TRP A 373 -13.07 37.57 -5.90
N LYS A 374 -13.08 38.82 -5.40
CA LYS A 374 -13.43 40.01 -6.16
C LYS A 374 -12.58 40.16 -7.41
N ALA A 375 -11.27 40.06 -7.27
CA ALA A 375 -10.37 40.16 -8.41
C ALA A 375 -10.61 39.04 -9.46
N GLY A 376 -10.91 37.81 -9.01
CA GLY A 376 -11.26 36.72 -9.93
C GLY A 376 -12.61 36.94 -10.63
N LEU A 377 -13.60 37.44 -9.92
CA LEU A 377 -14.88 37.84 -10.53
C LEU A 377 -14.70 38.94 -11.59
N GLU A 378 -13.93 39.97 -11.28
CA GLU A 378 -13.62 41.07 -12.25
C GLU A 378 -12.91 40.54 -13.50
N GLU A 379 -12.00 39.58 -13.36
CA GLU A 379 -11.30 38.97 -14.50
C GLU A 379 -12.21 38.08 -15.34
N THR A 380 -13.18 37.41 -14.73
CA THR A 380 -14.06 36.44 -15.41
C THR A 380 -15.39 37.04 -15.88
N GLY A 381 -15.82 38.16 -15.29
CA GLY A 381 -17.12 38.79 -15.57
C GLY A 381 -18.32 37.95 -15.10
N LEU A 382 -18.13 36.94 -14.24
CA LEU A 382 -19.19 36.04 -13.81
C LEU A 382 -20.14 36.73 -12.82
N THR A 383 -21.42 36.74 -13.09
CA THR A 383 -22.47 37.25 -12.18
C THR A 383 -23.13 36.14 -11.37
N THR A 384 -22.88 34.87 -11.73
CA THR A 384 -23.38 33.70 -11.01
C THR A 384 -22.26 32.69 -10.87
N VAL A 385 -22.02 32.22 -9.66
CA VAL A 385 -21.09 31.12 -9.35
C VAL A 385 -21.85 30.11 -8.51
N ALA A 386 -22.13 28.95 -9.11
CA ALA A 386 -22.73 27.81 -8.43
C ALA A 386 -21.73 26.68 -8.43
N LEU A 387 -21.38 26.17 -7.25
CA LEU A 387 -20.39 25.11 -7.06
C LEU A 387 -20.98 23.93 -6.29
N THR A 388 -20.52 22.72 -6.63
CA THR A 388 -20.85 21.49 -5.92
C THR A 388 -19.58 20.90 -5.33
N VAL A 389 -19.65 20.55 -4.05
CA VAL A 389 -18.65 19.72 -3.37
C VAL A 389 -19.16 18.29 -3.32
N ILE A 390 -18.47 17.37 -3.96
CA ILE A 390 -18.75 15.95 -3.84
C ILE A 390 -17.88 15.32 -2.74
N THR A 391 -18.42 14.39 -1.97
CA THR A 391 -17.70 13.66 -0.92
C THR A 391 -18.38 12.33 -0.61
N THR A 392 -17.76 11.52 0.23
CA THR A 392 -18.36 10.26 0.71
C THR A 392 -19.31 10.53 1.90
N PRO A 393 -20.30 9.65 2.16
CA PRO A 393 -21.29 9.87 3.22
C PRO A 393 -20.69 10.07 4.61
N GLU A 394 -19.60 9.36 4.93
CA GLU A 394 -18.90 9.47 6.23
C GLU A 394 -18.23 10.83 6.43
N MET A 395 -17.89 11.54 5.35
CA MET A 395 -17.26 12.85 5.40
C MET A 395 -18.25 14.02 5.26
N ASP A 396 -19.55 13.78 5.10
CA ASP A 396 -20.57 14.81 4.90
C ASP A 396 -20.57 15.89 6.00
N ALA A 397 -20.55 15.48 7.25
CA ALA A 397 -20.54 16.41 8.39
C ALA A 397 -19.27 17.28 8.41
N TYR A 398 -18.12 16.69 8.10
CA TYR A 398 -16.85 17.42 8.01
C TYR A 398 -16.83 18.37 6.81
N ALA A 399 -17.33 17.93 5.65
CA ALA A 399 -17.44 18.78 4.47
C ALA A 399 -18.31 20.01 4.76
N LYS A 400 -19.49 19.85 5.38
CA LYS A 400 -20.38 20.94 5.79
C LYS A 400 -19.69 21.92 6.72
N ALA A 401 -18.98 21.43 7.74
CA ALA A 401 -18.23 22.28 8.67
C ALA A 401 -17.12 23.07 7.97
N LEU A 402 -16.34 22.41 7.10
CA LEU A 402 -15.24 23.05 6.36
C LEU A 402 -15.74 24.15 5.41
N VAL A 403 -16.80 23.90 4.62
CA VAL A 403 -17.31 24.86 3.63
C VAL A 403 -18.11 26.00 4.23
N GLN A 404 -18.50 25.93 5.50
CA GLN A 404 -19.19 27.02 6.19
C GLN A 404 -18.40 28.32 6.10
N GLY A 405 -17.07 28.26 6.19
CA GLY A 405 -16.19 29.41 6.02
C GLY A 405 -16.26 30.02 4.63
N VAL A 406 -16.45 29.20 3.59
CA VAL A 406 -16.60 29.68 2.19
C VAL A 406 -17.86 30.47 2.05
N GLN A 407 -18.99 29.96 2.50
CA GLN A 407 -20.28 30.64 2.45
C GLN A 407 -20.26 31.95 3.27
N SER A 408 -19.71 31.94 4.47
CA SER A 408 -19.63 33.10 5.35
C SER A 408 -18.68 34.18 4.85
N SER A 409 -17.65 33.84 4.08
CA SER A 409 -16.68 34.81 3.54
C SER A 409 -17.04 35.26 2.14
N LEU A 410 -17.19 34.33 1.19
CA LEU A 410 -17.37 34.67 -0.24
C LEU A 410 -18.81 35.01 -0.57
N GLY A 411 -19.79 34.43 0.11
CA GLY A 411 -21.21 34.76 -0.04
C GLY A 411 -21.60 36.20 0.37
N THR A 412 -20.72 36.90 1.08
CA THR A 412 -20.92 38.32 1.41
C THR A 412 -20.55 39.26 0.26
N VAL A 413 -19.88 38.77 -0.77
CA VAL A 413 -19.55 39.55 -1.98
C VAL A 413 -20.73 39.46 -2.96
N THR A 414 -21.69 40.34 -2.82
CA THR A 414 -22.96 40.29 -3.54
C THR A 414 -23.06 41.24 -4.71
N THR A 415 -22.09 42.14 -4.88
CA THR A 415 -22.10 43.14 -5.97
C THR A 415 -20.69 43.45 -6.44
N TYR A 416 -20.57 43.80 -7.71
CA TYR A 416 -19.39 44.48 -8.27
C TYR A 416 -19.36 45.96 -7.86
N GLY A 417 -18.22 46.62 -8.07
CA GLY A 417 -18.06 48.03 -7.81
C GLY A 417 -18.99 48.93 -8.63
N ASN A 418 -19.50 48.44 -9.77
CA ASN A 418 -20.51 49.13 -10.62
C ASN A 418 -21.96 48.85 -10.21
N GLY A 419 -22.21 48.14 -9.11
CA GLY A 419 -23.53 47.77 -8.61
C GLY A 419 -24.16 46.52 -9.23
N THR A 420 -23.52 45.88 -10.18
CA THR A 420 -24.02 44.61 -10.75
C THR A 420 -24.06 43.53 -9.69
N GLY A 421 -25.19 42.83 -9.53
CA GLY A 421 -25.39 41.77 -8.57
C GLY A 421 -24.56 40.52 -8.87
N ILE A 422 -24.08 39.83 -7.82
CA ILE A 422 -23.36 38.57 -7.87
C ILE A 422 -24.13 37.55 -7.05
N ALA A 423 -24.46 36.40 -7.64
CA ALA A 423 -25.05 35.26 -6.96
C ALA A 423 -23.99 34.19 -6.73
N PHE A 424 -23.82 33.77 -5.47
CA PHE A 424 -22.94 32.67 -5.08
C PHE A 424 -23.73 31.59 -4.37
N SER A 425 -23.57 30.35 -4.79
CA SER A 425 -24.11 29.18 -4.10
C SER A 425 -23.09 28.04 -4.07
N LEU A 426 -23.12 27.28 -2.97
CA LEU A 426 -22.31 26.10 -2.80
C LEU A 426 -23.16 25.01 -2.16
N LYS A 427 -23.23 23.84 -2.77
CA LYS A 427 -23.93 22.66 -2.26
C LYS A 427 -22.98 21.51 -2.04
N ILE A 428 -23.40 20.52 -1.23
CA ILE A 428 -22.67 19.28 -0.98
C ILE A 428 -23.53 18.13 -1.47
N GLU A 429 -22.91 17.21 -2.18
CA GLU A 429 -23.50 15.95 -2.63
C GLU A 429 -22.64 14.79 -2.15
N THR A 430 -23.29 13.78 -1.58
CA THR A 430 -22.61 12.55 -1.13
C THR A 430 -22.82 11.42 -2.12
N MET A 431 -21.76 10.68 -2.37
CA MET A 431 -21.75 9.51 -3.25
C MET A 431 -20.65 8.53 -2.85
N THR A 432 -20.63 7.35 -3.44
CA THR A 432 -19.56 6.38 -3.21
C THR A 432 -18.23 6.88 -3.77
N LYS A 433 -17.11 6.38 -3.23
CA LYS A 433 -15.76 6.70 -3.75
C LYS A 433 -15.64 6.39 -5.23
N ALA A 434 -16.20 5.26 -5.69
CA ALA A 434 -16.17 4.86 -7.10
C ALA A 434 -16.93 5.83 -8.02
N GLU A 435 -18.08 6.34 -7.59
CA GLU A 435 -18.84 7.37 -8.33
C GLU A 435 -18.07 8.68 -8.37
N MET A 436 -17.43 9.10 -7.26
CA MET A 436 -16.55 10.27 -7.24
C MET A 436 -15.40 10.12 -8.25
N GLU A 437 -14.70 8.99 -8.23
CA GLU A 437 -13.58 8.70 -9.14
C GLU A 437 -14.03 8.75 -10.61
N SER A 438 -15.20 8.22 -10.92
CA SER A 438 -15.79 8.26 -12.26
C SER A 438 -16.03 9.71 -12.71
N GLN A 439 -16.66 10.54 -11.87
CA GLN A 439 -16.90 11.96 -12.18
C GLN A 439 -15.59 12.74 -12.29
N MET A 440 -14.63 12.48 -11.41
CA MET A 440 -13.33 13.15 -11.40
C MET A 440 -12.51 12.78 -12.63
N ALA A 441 -12.51 11.53 -13.05
CA ALA A 441 -11.86 11.06 -14.27
C ALA A 441 -12.50 11.71 -15.52
N ALA A 442 -13.83 11.78 -15.58
CA ALA A 442 -14.57 12.45 -16.64
C ALA A 442 -14.40 13.99 -16.63
N GLY A 443 -14.01 14.59 -15.48
CA GLY A 443 -13.94 16.04 -15.31
C GLY A 443 -15.31 16.70 -15.16
N THR A 444 -16.33 15.97 -14.71
CA THR A 444 -17.72 16.42 -14.55
C THR A 444 -18.06 16.81 -13.10
N TYR A 445 -17.09 17.28 -12.35
CA TYR A 445 -17.23 17.75 -10.97
C TYR A 445 -16.62 19.15 -10.82
N ASP A 446 -16.99 19.88 -9.77
CA ASP A 446 -16.37 21.15 -9.42
C ASP A 446 -15.28 20.97 -8.36
N ILE A 447 -15.66 20.52 -7.17
CA ILE A 447 -14.79 20.33 -6.01
C ILE A 447 -15.05 18.94 -5.42
N ALA A 448 -14.01 18.22 -5.06
CA ALA A 448 -14.12 16.95 -4.35
C ALA A 448 -13.38 17.01 -3.01
N LEU A 449 -14.03 16.65 -1.91
CA LEU A 449 -13.31 16.26 -0.68
C LEU A 449 -13.02 14.77 -0.81
N TYR A 450 -11.78 14.44 -1.17
CA TYR A 450 -11.39 13.11 -1.65
C TYR A 450 -10.23 12.52 -0.85
N PRO A 451 -10.26 11.20 -0.52
CA PRO A 451 -9.18 10.50 0.16
C PRO A 451 -8.09 10.10 -0.85
N MET A 452 -6.93 10.65 -0.68
CA MET A 452 -5.72 10.28 -1.43
C MET A 452 -4.91 9.27 -0.61
N GLU A 453 -4.82 8.05 -1.06
CA GLU A 453 -4.14 6.96 -0.37
C GLU A 453 -2.73 6.75 -0.93
N ALA A 454 -1.74 6.60 -0.05
CA ALA A 454 -0.38 6.28 -0.45
C ALA A 454 -0.25 4.77 -0.68
N ALA A 455 0.10 4.37 -1.89
CA ALA A 455 0.37 2.98 -2.26
C ALA A 455 1.79 2.52 -1.86
N SER A 456 2.66 3.43 -1.43
CA SER A 456 4.04 3.14 -1.03
C SER A 456 4.55 4.15 0.00
N GLN A 457 5.71 3.87 0.61
CA GLN A 457 6.39 4.83 1.51
C GLN A 457 6.96 6.06 0.79
N SER A 458 7.03 6.05 -0.53
CA SER A 458 7.69 7.13 -1.28
C SER A 458 6.77 8.33 -1.45
N PRO A 459 7.08 9.51 -0.89
CA PRO A 459 6.33 10.73 -1.15
C PRO A 459 6.42 11.17 -2.61
N VAL A 460 7.51 10.86 -3.30
CA VAL A 460 7.67 11.14 -4.73
C VAL A 460 6.72 10.31 -5.57
N THR A 461 6.55 9.02 -5.23
CA THR A 461 5.57 8.14 -5.88
C THR A 461 4.16 8.68 -5.64
N PHE A 462 3.80 8.98 -4.40
CA PHE A 462 2.50 9.56 -4.05
C PHE A 462 2.18 10.85 -4.85
N LEU A 463 3.13 11.79 -4.92
CA LEU A 463 2.96 13.02 -5.70
C LEU A 463 2.88 12.74 -7.21
N SER A 464 3.60 11.72 -7.70
CA SER A 464 3.53 11.30 -9.10
C SER A 464 2.17 10.72 -9.44
N ASP A 465 1.62 9.88 -8.57
CA ASP A 465 0.32 9.25 -8.73
C ASP A 465 -0.80 10.29 -8.71
N LEU A 466 -0.77 11.20 -7.73
CA LEU A 466 -1.71 12.33 -7.67
C LEU A 466 -1.73 13.16 -8.97
N LEU A 467 -0.57 13.39 -9.55
CA LEU A 467 -0.47 14.15 -10.80
C LEU A 467 -0.82 13.31 -12.05
N SER A 468 -0.58 12.01 -12.01
CA SER A 468 -0.88 11.10 -13.14
C SER A 468 -2.38 10.84 -13.30
N THR A 469 -3.14 10.72 -12.20
CA THR A 469 -4.62 10.62 -12.25
C THR A 469 -5.24 11.84 -12.91
N ASN A 470 -4.56 12.99 -12.79
CA ASN A 470 -5.00 14.28 -13.32
C ASN A 470 -6.47 14.62 -12.98
N TYR A 471 -6.94 14.21 -11.81
CA TYR A 471 -8.29 14.53 -11.35
C TYR A 471 -8.53 16.04 -11.29
N MET A 472 -7.57 16.82 -10.83
CA MET A 472 -7.65 18.29 -10.80
C MET A 472 -7.64 18.95 -12.20
N LYS A 473 -7.37 18.21 -13.27
CA LYS A 473 -7.19 18.72 -14.65
C LYS A 473 -6.13 19.82 -14.74
N LEU A 474 -5.17 19.83 -13.82
CA LEU A 474 -4.14 20.86 -13.69
C LEU A 474 -3.06 20.69 -14.76
N GLN A 475 -2.86 21.77 -15.54
CA GLN A 475 -1.76 21.88 -16.49
C GLN A 475 -0.76 22.93 -15.99
N SER A 476 0.44 22.49 -15.57
CA SER A 476 1.45 23.40 -15.03
C SER A 476 2.86 22.86 -15.23
N ASP A 477 3.63 23.54 -16.06
CA ASP A 477 5.05 23.19 -16.27
C ASP A 477 5.89 23.46 -15.02
N LYS A 478 5.49 24.40 -14.17
CA LYS A 478 6.13 24.64 -12.88
C LYS A 478 6.03 23.39 -12.00
N ILE A 479 4.85 22.76 -11.93
CA ILE A 479 4.62 21.55 -11.14
C ILE A 479 5.39 20.35 -11.74
N LYS A 480 5.35 20.19 -13.07
CA LYS A 480 6.11 19.13 -13.76
C LYS A 480 7.61 19.23 -13.46
N ARG A 481 8.17 20.45 -13.49
CA ARG A 481 9.57 20.68 -13.12
C ARG A 481 9.84 20.37 -11.66
N ALA A 482 8.97 20.81 -10.74
CA ALA A 482 9.14 20.55 -9.30
C ALA A 482 9.12 19.04 -9.01
N LEU A 483 8.19 18.28 -9.62
CA LEU A 483 8.15 16.83 -9.51
C LEU A 483 9.43 16.17 -10.10
N THR A 484 9.92 16.67 -11.23
CA THR A 484 11.17 16.16 -11.83
C THR A 484 12.37 16.38 -10.89
N VAL A 485 12.44 17.53 -10.21
CA VAL A 485 13.47 17.80 -9.19
C VAL A 485 13.33 16.81 -8.03
N ALA A 486 12.11 16.57 -7.52
CA ALA A 486 11.87 15.60 -6.46
C ALA A 486 12.28 14.17 -6.87
N LYS A 487 11.96 13.75 -8.12
CA LYS A 487 12.35 12.43 -8.66
C LYS A 487 13.86 12.21 -8.80
N ASN A 488 14.61 13.28 -8.98
CA ASN A 488 16.06 13.21 -9.16
C ASN A 488 16.83 13.65 -7.90
N ALA A 489 16.14 13.93 -6.81
CA ALA A 489 16.76 14.32 -5.56
C ALA A 489 17.54 13.14 -4.95
N THR A 490 18.65 13.47 -4.29
CA THR A 490 19.48 12.50 -3.57
C THR A 490 19.18 12.53 -2.07
N ALA A 491 19.68 11.55 -1.33
CA ALA A 491 19.63 11.54 0.12
C ALA A 491 20.09 12.89 0.71
N GLY A 492 19.34 13.41 1.68
CA GLY A 492 19.56 14.72 2.31
C GLY A 492 18.99 15.93 1.53
N THR A 493 18.54 15.75 0.28
CA THR A 493 17.87 16.81 -0.52
C THR A 493 16.43 16.46 -0.86
N ALA A 494 16.05 15.20 -0.73
CA ALA A 494 14.76 14.68 -1.19
C ALA A 494 13.58 15.25 -0.39
N THR A 495 13.70 15.40 0.92
CA THR A 495 12.67 16.04 1.76
C THR A 495 12.38 17.48 1.30
N ALA A 496 13.41 18.28 1.04
CA ALA A 496 13.24 19.66 0.59
C ALA A 496 12.62 19.73 -0.80
N ALA A 497 13.00 18.82 -1.71
CA ALA A 497 12.48 18.75 -3.07
C ALA A 497 11.01 18.33 -3.11
N CYS A 498 10.61 17.32 -2.34
CA CYS A 498 9.21 16.90 -2.20
C CYS A 498 8.37 18.03 -1.61
N ARG A 499 8.84 18.67 -0.55
CA ARG A 499 8.18 19.79 0.08
C ARG A 499 7.99 20.97 -0.88
N ALA A 500 8.96 21.30 -1.70
CA ALA A 500 8.84 22.35 -2.70
C ALA A 500 7.78 22.00 -3.76
N CYS A 501 7.66 20.72 -4.14
CA CYS A 501 6.62 20.24 -5.04
C CYS A 501 5.22 20.38 -4.40
N GLU A 502 5.03 19.94 -3.16
CA GLU A 502 3.77 20.12 -2.42
C GLU A 502 3.39 21.59 -2.30
N GLN A 503 4.33 22.44 -1.90
CA GLN A 503 4.10 23.87 -1.76
C GLN A 503 3.66 24.51 -3.08
N ALA A 504 4.29 24.14 -4.19
CA ALA A 504 3.92 24.62 -5.51
C ALA A 504 2.50 24.17 -5.90
N LEU A 505 2.12 22.92 -5.58
CA LEU A 505 0.76 22.40 -5.80
C LEU A 505 -0.29 23.15 -4.99
N ILE A 506 -0.09 23.31 -3.68
CA ILE A 506 -1.01 24.04 -2.79
C ILE A 506 -1.18 25.49 -3.26
N GLN A 507 -0.12 26.15 -3.71
CA GLN A 507 -0.15 27.52 -4.20
C GLN A 507 -1.06 27.71 -5.43
N THR A 508 -1.31 26.66 -6.23
CA THR A 508 -2.25 26.75 -7.37
C THR A 508 -3.72 26.85 -6.94
N GLY A 509 -4.03 26.52 -5.69
CA GLY A 509 -5.40 26.33 -5.20
C GLY A 509 -6.12 25.13 -5.82
N ALA A 510 -5.44 24.27 -6.57
CA ALA A 510 -6.05 23.07 -7.15
C ALA A 510 -6.17 21.91 -6.14
N VAL A 511 -5.33 21.91 -5.11
CA VAL A 511 -5.38 20.96 -4.00
C VAL A 511 -5.19 21.68 -2.68
N LEU A 512 -6.03 21.35 -1.70
CA LEU A 512 -5.87 21.78 -0.31
C LEU A 512 -6.05 20.59 0.63
N PRO A 513 -4.98 20.07 1.24
CA PRO A 513 -5.07 19.01 2.23
C PRO A 513 -5.74 19.55 3.52
N VAL A 514 -6.58 18.72 4.13
CA VAL A 514 -7.33 19.09 5.36
C VAL A 514 -7.14 18.12 6.50
N PHE A 515 -7.15 16.81 6.23
CA PHE A 515 -6.96 15.78 7.25
C PHE A 515 -5.94 14.74 6.81
N TYR A 516 -5.20 14.20 7.77
CA TYR A 516 -4.65 12.86 7.69
C TYR A 516 -5.62 11.90 8.37
N GLU A 517 -5.90 10.77 7.74
CA GLU A 517 -6.66 9.68 8.33
C GLU A 517 -5.73 8.56 8.74
N SER A 518 -5.87 8.10 9.98
CA SER A 518 -5.20 6.90 10.48
C SER A 518 -6.12 5.71 10.28
N ALA A 519 -5.67 4.74 9.50
CA ALA A 519 -6.14 3.37 9.56
C ALA A 519 -5.35 2.60 10.62
N TYR A 520 -5.76 1.39 10.95
CA TYR A 520 -5.14 0.58 11.99
C TYR A 520 -4.96 -0.83 11.49
N TYR A 521 -3.75 -1.34 11.63
CA TYR A 521 -3.50 -2.75 11.56
C TYR A 521 -3.72 -3.34 12.95
N VAL A 522 -4.63 -4.30 13.08
CA VAL A 522 -5.07 -4.80 14.39
C VAL A 522 -4.91 -6.32 14.44
N MET A 523 -4.27 -6.81 15.49
CA MET A 523 -4.14 -8.24 15.81
C MET A 523 -5.11 -8.60 16.94
N ALA A 524 -5.77 -9.75 16.83
CA ALA A 524 -6.63 -10.31 17.85
C ALA A 524 -5.85 -10.73 19.10
N GLY A 525 -6.53 -10.84 20.23
CA GLY A 525 -5.94 -11.29 21.48
C GLY A 525 -5.29 -12.67 21.36
N GLY A 526 -4.09 -12.82 21.91
CA GLY A 526 -3.31 -14.05 21.84
C GLY A 526 -2.57 -14.28 20.50
N VAL A 527 -2.75 -13.42 19.51
CA VAL A 527 -1.98 -13.45 18.26
C VAL A 527 -0.85 -12.44 18.33
N SER A 528 0.35 -12.83 17.92
CA SER A 528 1.52 -11.97 17.81
C SER A 528 2.43 -12.41 16.65
N GLY A 529 3.45 -11.60 16.33
CA GLY A 529 4.40 -11.92 15.27
C GLY A 529 3.85 -11.78 13.84
N VAL A 530 2.62 -11.29 13.66
CA VAL A 530 2.18 -10.81 12.35
C VAL A 530 2.88 -9.50 12.11
N GLN A 531 3.67 -9.44 11.05
CA GLN A 531 4.45 -8.25 10.70
C GLN A 531 3.61 -7.39 9.74
N PHE A 532 3.50 -6.13 10.08
CA PHE A 532 2.89 -5.13 9.22
C PHE A 532 3.93 -4.08 8.86
N HIS A 533 4.12 -3.85 7.56
CA HIS A 533 5.04 -2.86 7.02
C HIS A 533 4.29 -1.57 6.67
N PRO A 534 4.26 -0.57 7.55
CA PRO A 534 3.39 0.60 7.42
C PRO A 534 3.60 1.39 6.13
N GLY A 535 4.65 1.32 5.47
CA GLY A 535 4.83 2.10 4.25
C GLY A 535 4.35 1.43 2.98
N SER A 536 4.40 0.11 2.94
CA SER A 536 3.98 -0.67 1.76
C SER A 536 2.60 -1.29 1.92
N GLY A 537 2.03 -1.26 3.15
CA GLY A 537 0.81 -1.99 3.47
C GLY A 537 0.97 -3.51 3.41
N ARG A 538 2.20 -4.01 3.31
CA ARG A 538 2.50 -5.44 3.25
C ARG A 538 2.27 -6.09 4.60
N VAL A 539 1.74 -7.31 4.60
CA VAL A 539 1.50 -8.11 5.79
C VAL A 539 2.18 -9.45 5.63
N SER A 540 3.04 -9.81 6.58
CA SER A 540 3.70 -11.11 6.64
C SER A 540 3.20 -11.91 7.83
N PHE A 541 2.83 -13.16 7.58
CA PHE A 541 2.40 -14.11 8.61
C PHE A 541 3.51 -15.10 8.97
N VAL A 542 4.70 -14.95 8.40
CA VAL A 542 5.82 -15.91 8.53
C VAL A 542 6.20 -16.13 9.98
N GLU A 543 6.20 -15.09 10.80
CA GLU A 543 6.58 -15.15 12.23
C GLU A 543 5.36 -15.22 13.16
N ALA A 544 4.15 -15.33 12.61
CA ALA A 544 2.94 -15.35 13.42
C ALA A 544 2.93 -16.53 14.39
N VAL A 545 2.47 -16.26 15.61
CA VAL A 545 2.29 -17.24 16.67
C VAL A 545 1.00 -16.95 17.43
N ARG A 546 0.43 -17.99 18.02
CA ARG A 546 -0.74 -17.88 18.91
C ARG A 546 -0.37 -18.39 20.29
N ALA A 547 -0.61 -17.56 21.35
CA ALA A 547 -0.35 -17.90 22.75
C ALA A 547 -1.33 -18.94 23.31
#